data_43dd05c2f69d39b62e58737253b4925d
#
_entry.id   43dd05c2f69d39b62e58737253b4925d
#
_cell.length_a   1.000
_cell.length_b   1.000
_cell.length_c   1.000
_cell.angle_alpha   90.00
_cell.angle_beta   90.00
_cell.angle_gamma   90.00
#
_symmetry.space_group_name_H-M   'P 1'
#
loop_
_entity.id
_entity.type
_entity.pdbx_description
1 polymer ?
#
loop_
_entity_poly.entity_id
_entity_poly.type
_entity_poly.pdbx_seq_one_letter_code
_entity_poly.pdbx_strand_id
1 'polypeptide(L)'
;MPEERCEEKYRNMAVSHLKATVSNAIRDDFTTQHTFYFDKETGRPLRGETHQGYSDDSCWARGQSWGIYGTALGYSYTKDESIIPIFNGLVDCFLSKLPEDKVPYWDMIFTNGDEPRDTSAASITLCGILEMNKHVPNERYMQAA
;
A
#
# COMPACT_ATOMS: atom_id res chain seq x y z
N MET A 1 -19.56 -17.31 22.46
CA MET A 1 -19.02 -16.47 23.55
C MET A 1 -17.49 -16.48 23.72
N PRO A 2 -16.72 -17.59 23.87
CA PRO A 2 -15.26 -17.55 23.76
C PRO A 2 -14.76 -17.22 22.36
N GLU A 3 -15.43 -17.69 21.30
CA GLU A 3 -15.07 -17.43 19.90
C GLU A 3 -15.25 -15.94 19.52
N GLU A 4 -16.37 -15.31 19.86
CA GLU A 4 -16.60 -13.89 19.61
C GLU A 4 -15.54 -12.98 20.24
N ARG A 5 -15.08 -13.29 21.46
CA ARG A 5 -13.99 -12.55 22.13
C ARG A 5 -12.63 -12.76 21.47
N CYS A 6 -12.43 -13.92 20.86
CA CYS A 6 -11.21 -14.22 20.12
C CYS A 6 -11.17 -13.41 18.81
N GLU A 7 -12.29 -13.38 18.08
CA GLU A 7 -12.43 -12.60 16.85
C GLU A 7 -12.24 -11.09 17.08
N GLU A 8 -12.84 -10.53 18.13
CA GLU A 8 -12.68 -9.13 18.50
C GLU A 8 -11.23 -8.78 18.83
N LYS A 9 -10.53 -9.65 19.55
CA LYS A 9 -9.11 -9.48 19.87
C LYS A 9 -8.26 -9.37 18.60
N TYR A 10 -8.44 -10.28 17.65
CA TYR A 10 -7.67 -10.27 16.40
C TYR A 10 -8.04 -9.08 15.51
N ARG A 11 -9.30 -8.72 15.48
CA ARG A 11 -9.76 -7.52 14.78
C ARG A 11 -9.09 -6.26 15.34
N ASN A 12 -9.05 -6.09 16.65
CA ASN A 12 -8.42 -4.95 17.31
C ASN A 12 -6.90 -4.91 17.04
N MET A 13 -6.23 -6.07 17.04
CA MET A 13 -4.82 -6.17 16.65
C MET A 13 -4.60 -5.74 15.19
N ALA A 14 -5.44 -6.21 14.26
CA ALA A 14 -5.37 -5.86 12.85
C ALA A 14 -5.58 -4.35 12.62
N VAL A 15 -6.59 -3.76 13.26
CA VAL A 15 -6.86 -2.32 13.19
C VAL A 15 -5.69 -1.51 13.75
N SER A 16 -5.13 -1.92 14.89
CA SER A 16 -3.97 -1.25 15.48
C SER A 16 -2.75 -1.31 14.57
N HIS A 17 -2.48 -2.49 14.00
CA HIS A 17 -1.39 -2.66 13.04
C HIS A 17 -1.58 -1.83 11.78
N LEU A 18 -2.78 -1.84 11.20
CA LEU A 18 -3.12 -1.05 10.02
C LEU A 18 -2.91 0.45 10.26
N LYS A 19 -3.37 0.97 11.40
CA LYS A 19 -3.15 2.37 11.79
C LYS A 19 -1.66 2.70 11.93
N ALA A 20 -0.88 1.82 12.57
CA ALA A 20 0.56 2.01 12.69
C ALA A 20 1.25 2.01 11.32
N THR A 21 0.84 1.12 10.41
CA THR A 21 1.35 1.05 9.03
C THR A 21 1.03 2.33 8.26
N VAL A 22 -0.22 2.77 8.27
CA VAL A 22 -0.66 4.00 7.58
C VAL A 22 0.11 5.22 8.10
N SER A 23 0.27 5.33 9.43
CA SER A 23 0.91 6.51 10.02
C SER A 23 2.43 6.57 9.87
N ASN A 24 3.11 5.45 9.55
CA ASN A 24 4.57 5.41 9.54
C ASN A 24 5.17 4.91 8.23
N ALA A 25 4.52 3.97 7.56
CA ALA A 25 5.04 3.38 6.32
C ALA A 25 4.52 4.06 5.04
N ILE A 26 3.52 4.92 5.13
CA ILE A 26 3.02 5.74 4.02
C ILE A 26 3.46 7.18 4.24
N ARG A 27 4.13 7.77 3.23
CA ARG A 27 4.59 9.16 3.25
C ARG A 27 3.44 10.11 2.88
N ASP A 28 3.64 11.41 3.12
CA ASP A 28 2.66 12.46 2.83
C ASP A 28 2.29 12.56 1.33
N ASP A 29 3.18 12.12 0.44
CA ASP A 29 2.98 12.05 -1.00
C ASP A 29 2.34 10.72 -1.47
N PHE A 30 1.89 9.90 -0.53
CA PHE A 30 1.34 8.56 -0.74
C PHE A 30 2.33 7.54 -1.34
N THR A 31 3.63 7.79 -1.34
CA THR A 31 4.62 6.75 -1.57
C THR A 31 4.82 5.92 -0.30
N THR A 32 5.23 4.65 -0.47
CA THR A 32 5.44 3.76 0.68
C THR A 32 6.92 3.60 1.03
N GLN A 33 7.20 3.50 2.33
CA GLN A 33 8.46 2.97 2.84
C GLN A 33 8.51 1.46 2.61
N HIS A 34 9.65 0.92 2.20
CA HIS A 34 9.80 -0.53 2.06
C HIS A 34 9.85 -1.20 3.44
N THR A 35 10.64 -0.68 4.34
CA THR A 35 10.78 -1.15 5.72
C THR A 35 10.69 0.04 6.65
N PHE A 36 10.06 -0.12 7.81
CA PHE A 36 9.99 0.90 8.82
C PHE A 36 10.43 0.34 10.19
N TYR A 37 11.34 1.05 10.85
CA TYR A 37 11.91 0.63 12.12
C TYR A 37 11.26 1.36 13.29
N PHE A 38 11.03 0.60 14.35
CA PHE A 38 10.57 1.08 15.63
C PHE A 38 11.59 0.76 16.71
N ASP A 39 11.68 1.62 17.70
CA ASP A 39 12.47 1.36 18.89
C ASP A 39 11.92 0.13 19.63
N LYS A 40 12.77 -0.83 19.95
CA LYS A 40 12.35 -2.13 20.50
C LYS A 40 11.83 -2.05 21.93
N GLU A 41 12.27 -1.04 22.69
CA GLU A 41 11.90 -0.89 24.10
C GLU A 41 10.67 -0.01 24.25
N THR A 42 10.60 1.07 23.47
CA THR A 42 9.55 2.09 23.62
C THR A 42 8.45 2.00 22.57
N GLY A 43 8.67 1.27 21.48
CA GLY A 43 7.77 1.22 20.32
C GLY A 43 7.69 2.52 19.52
N ARG A 44 8.58 3.49 19.77
CA ARG A 44 8.59 4.76 19.03
C ARG A 44 9.03 4.56 17.59
N PRO A 45 8.38 5.25 16.62
CA PRO A 45 8.83 5.23 15.25
C PRO A 45 10.23 5.85 15.12
N LEU A 46 11.09 5.23 14.32
CA LEU A 46 12.48 5.69 14.12
C LEU A 46 12.69 6.20 12.70
N ARG A 47 12.64 5.31 11.70
CA ARG A 47 12.93 5.66 10.31
C ARG A 47 12.45 4.60 9.33
N GLY A 48 12.25 5.02 8.08
CA GLY A 48 12.11 4.13 6.94
C GLY A 48 13.44 3.86 6.26
N GLU A 49 13.57 2.69 5.65
CA GLU A 49 14.70 2.28 4.83
C GLU A 49 14.22 1.41 3.67
N THR A 50 15.07 1.22 2.65
CA THR A 50 14.80 0.27 1.59
C THR A 50 15.83 -0.87 1.58
N HIS A 51 15.38 -2.07 1.15
CA HIS A 51 16.26 -3.22 0.89
C HIS A 51 16.19 -3.65 -0.57
N GLN A 52 15.14 -3.28 -1.28
CA GLN A 52 14.88 -3.66 -2.67
C GLN A 52 14.60 -2.45 -3.58
N GLY A 53 14.38 -1.27 -3.02
CA GLY A 53 14.25 -0.02 -3.77
C GLY A 53 15.59 0.60 -4.14
N TYR A 54 15.54 1.62 -4.96
CA TYR A 54 16.71 2.33 -5.46
C TYR A 54 17.44 3.10 -4.35
N SER A 55 16.69 3.76 -3.46
CA SER A 55 17.21 4.50 -2.31
C SER A 55 16.15 4.59 -1.20
N ASP A 56 16.57 4.98 0.01
CA ASP A 56 15.64 5.15 1.15
C ASP A 56 14.55 6.20 0.89
N ASP A 57 14.84 7.16 0.02
CA ASP A 57 13.90 8.22 -0.38
C ASP A 57 13.05 7.84 -1.61
N SER A 58 13.37 6.75 -2.31
CA SER A 58 12.60 6.27 -3.45
C SER A 58 11.42 5.40 -3.00
N CYS A 59 10.67 4.90 -3.95
CA CYS A 59 9.54 4.02 -3.69
C CYS A 59 9.62 2.76 -4.54
N TRP A 60 9.97 1.65 -3.92
CA TRP A 60 9.94 0.35 -4.56
C TRP A 60 8.52 0.01 -5.05
N ALA A 61 8.36 -0.21 -6.37
CA ALA A 61 7.03 -0.32 -6.99
C ALA A 61 6.17 -1.44 -6.38
N ARG A 62 6.77 -2.58 -6.06
CA ARG A 62 6.07 -3.71 -5.43
C ARG A 62 5.67 -3.40 -3.99
N GLY A 63 6.47 -2.62 -3.26
CA GLY A 63 6.12 -2.11 -1.94
C GLY A 63 4.87 -1.24 -1.98
N GLN A 64 4.80 -0.31 -2.95
CA GLN A 64 3.61 0.50 -3.19
C GLN A 64 2.38 -0.36 -3.49
N SER A 65 2.54 -1.36 -4.35
CA SER A 65 1.44 -2.27 -4.72
C SER A 65 0.93 -3.07 -3.53
N TRP A 66 1.81 -3.51 -2.63
CA TRP A 66 1.41 -4.14 -1.36
C TRP A 66 0.66 -3.18 -0.44
N GLY A 67 1.03 -1.89 -0.43
CA GLY A 67 0.29 -0.84 0.28
C GLY A 67 -1.15 -0.70 -0.25
N ILE A 68 -1.33 -0.69 -1.58
CA ILE A 68 -2.64 -0.65 -2.24
C ILE A 68 -3.46 -1.89 -1.87
N TYR A 69 -2.93 -3.08 -2.06
CA TYR A 69 -3.67 -4.32 -1.78
C TYR A 69 -3.92 -4.51 -0.28
N GLY A 70 -2.95 -4.19 0.56
CA GLY A 70 -3.09 -4.26 2.01
C GLY A 70 -4.16 -3.33 2.57
N THR A 71 -4.27 -2.10 2.05
CA THR A 71 -5.33 -1.16 2.45
C THR A 71 -6.70 -1.62 1.96
N ALA A 72 -6.81 -2.18 0.75
CA ALA A 72 -8.05 -2.77 0.24
C ALA A 72 -8.54 -3.93 1.12
N LEU A 73 -7.65 -4.86 1.49
CA LEU A 73 -7.97 -5.94 2.43
C LEU A 73 -8.31 -5.40 3.82
N GLY A 74 -7.56 -4.39 4.30
CA GLY A 74 -7.84 -3.72 5.56
C GLY A 74 -9.26 -3.18 5.62
N TYR A 75 -9.69 -2.48 4.56
CA TYR A 75 -11.08 -2.02 4.43
C TYR A 75 -12.07 -3.18 4.34
N SER A 76 -11.77 -4.21 3.56
CA SER A 76 -12.64 -5.37 3.38
C SER A 76 -13.05 -6.01 4.72
N TYR A 77 -12.10 -6.12 5.66
CA TYR A 77 -12.32 -6.73 6.97
C TYR A 77 -12.80 -5.76 8.05
N THR A 78 -12.35 -4.51 8.03
CA THR A 78 -12.64 -3.56 9.12
C THR A 78 -13.82 -2.65 8.83
N LYS A 79 -14.08 -2.36 7.57
CA LYS A 79 -15.03 -1.34 7.08
C LYS A 79 -14.74 0.06 7.66
N ASP A 80 -13.47 0.33 7.96
CA ASP A 80 -13.02 1.64 8.44
C ASP A 80 -12.91 2.61 7.24
N GLU A 81 -13.86 3.54 7.13
CA GLU A 81 -13.94 4.49 6.03
C GLU A 81 -12.71 5.42 5.94
N SER A 82 -11.96 5.58 7.02
CA SER A 82 -10.72 6.36 7.00
C SER A 82 -9.63 5.79 6.08
N ILE A 83 -9.76 4.53 5.69
CA ILE A 83 -8.85 3.85 4.76
C ILE A 83 -9.09 4.28 3.30
N ILE A 84 -10.32 4.67 2.95
CA ILE A 84 -10.69 4.99 1.56
C ILE A 84 -9.79 6.10 0.98
N PRO A 85 -9.62 7.26 1.62
CA PRO A 85 -8.73 8.30 1.10
C PRO A 85 -7.27 7.85 1.01
N ILE A 86 -6.80 7.00 1.93
CA ILE A 86 -5.46 6.44 1.88
C ILE A 86 -5.28 5.52 0.68
N PHE A 87 -6.21 4.59 0.48
CA PHE A 87 -6.22 3.72 -0.69
C PHE A 87 -6.22 4.54 -2.00
N ASN A 88 -7.08 5.55 -2.10
CA ASN A 88 -7.16 6.41 -3.28
C ASN A 88 -5.82 7.13 -3.53
N GLY A 89 -5.21 7.70 -2.50
CA GLY A 89 -3.92 8.35 -2.61
C GLY A 89 -2.81 7.41 -3.08
N LEU A 90 -2.75 6.19 -2.54
CA LEU A 90 -1.79 5.16 -2.97
C LEU A 90 -1.98 4.77 -4.44
N VAL A 91 -3.23 4.56 -4.88
CA VAL A 91 -3.55 4.22 -6.28
C VAL A 91 -3.20 5.38 -7.21
N ASP A 92 -3.61 6.61 -6.86
CA ASP A 92 -3.34 7.79 -7.67
C ASP A 92 -1.84 8.05 -7.82
N CYS A 93 -1.09 7.88 -6.72
CA CYS A 93 0.37 7.96 -6.76
C CYS A 93 0.95 6.90 -7.71
N PHE A 94 0.55 5.64 -7.60
CA PHE A 94 1.01 4.57 -8.47
C PHE A 94 0.70 4.84 -9.94
N LEU A 95 -0.55 5.17 -10.25
CA LEU A 95 -0.99 5.43 -11.63
C LEU A 95 -0.28 6.63 -12.26
N SER A 96 0.04 7.66 -11.47
CA SER A 96 0.76 8.85 -11.94
C SER A 96 2.20 8.58 -12.36
N LYS A 97 2.78 7.48 -11.91
CA LYS A 97 4.17 7.07 -12.18
C LYS A 97 4.28 6.00 -13.27
N LEU A 98 3.14 5.48 -13.77
CA LEU A 98 3.17 4.49 -14.82
C LEU A 98 3.69 5.10 -16.13
N PRO A 99 4.57 4.37 -16.84
CA PRO A 99 4.94 4.72 -18.21
C PRO A 99 3.76 4.49 -19.18
N GLU A 100 3.93 4.87 -20.45
CA GLU A 100 2.88 4.79 -21.47
C GLU A 100 2.34 3.37 -21.65
N ASP A 101 3.21 2.36 -21.58
CA ASP A 101 2.86 0.94 -21.70
C ASP A 101 2.18 0.33 -20.48
N LYS A 102 1.96 1.12 -19.41
CA LYS A 102 1.30 0.72 -18.15
C LYS A 102 2.02 -0.36 -17.34
N VAL A 103 3.24 -0.74 -17.70
CA VAL A 103 4.04 -1.69 -16.93
C VAL A 103 5.00 -0.90 -16.04
N PRO A 104 4.86 -0.93 -14.71
CA PRO A 104 5.70 -0.13 -13.82
C PRO A 104 7.17 -0.55 -13.88
N TYR A 105 8.05 0.40 -13.66
CA TYR A 105 9.44 0.10 -13.35
C TYR A 105 9.55 -0.52 -11.95
N TRP A 106 10.67 -1.17 -11.66
CA TRP A 106 10.93 -1.81 -10.37
C TRP A 106 10.97 -0.84 -9.18
N ASP A 107 11.30 0.42 -9.45
CA ASP A 107 11.19 1.53 -8.50
C ASP A 107 10.51 2.73 -9.17
N MET A 108 9.61 3.38 -8.48
CA MET A 108 8.74 4.44 -9.01
C MET A 108 9.48 5.78 -9.24
N ILE A 109 10.77 5.86 -8.91
CA ILE A 109 11.62 6.99 -9.29
C ILE A 109 11.85 7.01 -10.81
N PHE A 110 11.78 5.83 -11.44
CA PHE A 110 11.94 5.66 -12.88
C PHE A 110 10.58 5.75 -13.58
N THR A 111 10.47 6.63 -14.57
CA THR A 111 9.26 6.80 -15.39
C THR A 111 9.53 6.66 -16.88
N ASN A 112 10.80 6.50 -17.26
CA ASN A 112 11.29 6.27 -18.62
C ASN A 112 12.66 5.56 -18.59
N GLY A 113 13.20 5.20 -19.78
CA GLY A 113 14.50 4.54 -19.91
C GLY A 113 14.40 3.02 -19.95
N ASP A 114 15.56 2.35 -19.77
CA ASP A 114 15.73 0.91 -19.94
C ASP A 114 15.78 0.13 -18.61
N GLU A 115 15.33 0.75 -17.52
CA GLU A 115 15.29 0.10 -16.22
C GLU A 115 14.35 -1.12 -16.19
N PRO A 116 14.62 -2.12 -15.34
CA PRO A 116 13.79 -3.31 -15.25
C PRO A 116 12.32 -2.99 -14.92
N ARG A 117 11.42 -3.80 -15.49
CA ARG A 117 9.97 -3.69 -15.28
C ARG A 117 9.51 -4.66 -14.19
N ASP A 118 8.53 -4.26 -13.40
CA ASP A 118 7.93 -5.08 -12.35
C ASP A 118 6.47 -5.42 -12.66
N THR A 119 6.26 -6.47 -13.42
CA THR A 119 4.91 -6.98 -13.74
C THR A 119 4.16 -7.49 -12.50
N SER A 120 4.89 -7.92 -11.45
CA SER A 120 4.27 -8.31 -10.18
C SER A 120 3.62 -7.11 -9.49
N ALA A 121 4.26 -5.94 -9.55
CA ALA A 121 3.68 -4.71 -9.00
C ALA A 121 2.35 -4.36 -9.70
N ALA A 122 2.29 -4.47 -11.04
CA ALA A 122 1.05 -4.29 -11.78
C ALA A 122 -0.04 -5.26 -11.32
N SER A 123 0.28 -6.56 -11.27
CA SER A 123 -0.69 -7.60 -10.88
C SER A 123 -1.23 -7.42 -9.46
N ILE A 124 -0.36 -7.07 -8.49
CA ILE A 124 -0.76 -6.83 -7.11
C ILE A 124 -1.66 -5.58 -7.01
N THR A 125 -1.31 -4.51 -7.73
CA THR A 125 -2.14 -3.30 -7.80
C THR A 125 -3.53 -3.61 -8.36
N LEU A 126 -3.62 -4.39 -9.44
CA LEU A 126 -4.88 -4.86 -9.99
C LEU A 126 -5.72 -5.62 -8.96
N CYS A 127 -5.11 -6.55 -8.23
CA CYS A 127 -5.79 -7.26 -7.14
C CYS A 127 -6.35 -6.29 -6.08
N GLY A 128 -5.60 -5.28 -5.70
CA GLY A 128 -6.04 -4.26 -4.74
C GLY A 128 -7.21 -3.42 -5.26
N ILE A 129 -7.14 -2.95 -6.51
CA ILE A 129 -8.22 -2.18 -7.14
C ILE A 129 -9.49 -3.03 -7.24
N LEU A 130 -9.39 -4.27 -7.72
CA LEU A 130 -10.52 -5.19 -7.84
C LEU A 130 -11.14 -5.51 -6.47
N GLU A 131 -10.32 -5.72 -5.43
CA GLU A 131 -10.82 -5.97 -4.08
C GLU A 131 -11.59 -4.77 -3.53
N MET A 132 -11.02 -3.57 -3.60
CA MET A 132 -11.68 -2.36 -3.12
C MET A 132 -12.98 -2.08 -3.89
N ASN A 133 -12.98 -2.30 -5.21
CA ASN A 133 -14.14 -2.04 -6.07
C ASN A 133 -15.37 -2.90 -5.72
N LYS A 134 -15.19 -4.05 -5.05
CA LYS A 134 -16.33 -4.85 -4.52
C LYS A 134 -17.11 -4.09 -3.44
N HIS A 135 -16.50 -3.12 -2.79
CA HIS A 135 -17.05 -2.41 -1.64
C HIS A 135 -17.31 -0.93 -1.94
N VAL A 136 -16.38 -0.29 -2.66
CA VAL A 136 -16.42 1.12 -3.04
C VAL A 136 -16.15 1.22 -4.53
N PRO A 137 -17.18 1.09 -5.39
CA PRO A 137 -17.03 1.14 -6.84
C PRO A 137 -16.38 2.45 -7.32
N ASN A 138 -15.37 2.34 -8.20
CA ASN A 138 -14.69 3.47 -8.80
C ASN A 138 -14.34 3.18 -10.26
N GLU A 139 -15.15 3.72 -11.18
CA GLU A 139 -15.01 3.47 -12.61
C GLU A 139 -13.64 3.93 -13.16
N ARG A 140 -13.09 5.04 -12.64
CA ARG A 140 -11.78 5.55 -13.07
C ARG A 140 -10.67 4.53 -12.80
N TYR A 141 -10.68 3.89 -11.65
CA TYR A 141 -9.68 2.88 -11.32
C TYR A 141 -9.90 1.59 -12.10
N MET A 142 -11.15 1.22 -12.35
CA MET A 142 -11.48 0.06 -13.18
C MET A 142 -11.08 0.24 -14.65
N GLN A 143 -11.10 1.47 -15.18
CA GLN A 143 -10.61 1.75 -16.54
C GLN A 143 -9.08 1.79 -16.62
N ALA A 144 -8.39 2.03 -15.51
CA ALA A 144 -6.92 2.05 -15.45
C ALA A 144 -6.33 0.64 -15.22
N ALA A 145 -7.15 -0.28 -14.71
CA ALA A 145 -6.80 -1.67 -14.41
C ALA A 145 -6.96 -2.56 -15.64
#